data_0b96119ca42470a20f28c964398300d3
#
_entry.id   0b96119ca42470a20f28c964398300d3
#
_cell.length_a   1.000
_cell.length_b   1.000
_cell.length_c   1.000
_cell.angle_alpha   90.00
_cell.angle_beta   90.00
_cell.angle_gamma   90.00
#
_symmetry.space_group_name_H-M   'P 1'
#
loop_
_entity.id
_entity.type
_entity.pdbx_description
1 polymer ?
#
loop_
_entity_poly.entity_id
_entity_poly.type
_entity_poly.pdbx_seq_one_letter_code
_entity_poly.pdbx_strand_id
1 'polypeptide(L)'
;FCDVDPETGLITSESVKEAIQRAKENNLSLKAIIIVHLAGRFVDLKKIKELAVNEKLKIIADSCHALGGVYEDRPIGQCYYEDLNTFSFHPVKTITTGEGGAVTTKSEELSSIMATMRHHNMVKTDKKNNPWKYEMKMLGYNYRISDIQCALGISQIKKLKSFVEKRSMIVSTYNKHIIKLFPIISRPCLSIDQNRTQHSWHLYTVLLNLGNCKLDRGTLMKKLSLKGIGTQVHYIPVHTQPYYENLYGPLNLPGANRYFENTLSLPLFPKMKAKDVEYVVKEIGSLLL
;
A
#
# COMPACT_ATOMS: atom_id res chain seq x y z
N PHE A 1 -1.22 13.50 -10.52
CA PHE A 1 -0.45 12.29 -10.21
C PHE A 1 1.02 12.61 -10.01
N CYS A 2 1.68 11.83 -9.14
CA CYS A 2 3.11 11.88 -8.86
C CYS A 2 3.76 10.61 -9.41
N ASP A 3 4.98 10.71 -9.96
CA ASP A 3 5.74 9.54 -10.38
C ASP A 3 6.29 8.77 -9.17
N VAL A 4 6.83 7.60 -9.41
CA VAL A 4 7.42 6.73 -8.40
C VAL A 4 8.83 6.31 -8.78
N ASP A 5 9.60 5.85 -7.83
CA ASP A 5 10.85 5.19 -8.07
C ASP A 5 10.64 3.88 -8.85
N PRO A 6 11.32 3.68 -9.99
CA PRO A 6 11.09 2.55 -10.89
C PRO A 6 11.49 1.18 -10.29
N GLU A 7 12.25 1.15 -9.21
CA GLU A 7 12.68 -0.09 -8.56
C GLU A 7 11.75 -0.47 -7.41
N THR A 8 11.23 0.51 -6.70
CA THR A 8 10.40 0.27 -5.50
C THR A 8 8.91 0.41 -5.75
N GLY A 9 8.51 1.20 -6.75
CA GLY A 9 7.11 1.61 -6.95
C GLY A 9 6.60 2.57 -5.87
N LEU A 10 7.49 3.13 -5.05
CA LEU A 10 7.15 4.10 -4.00
C LEU A 10 7.41 5.52 -4.50
N ILE A 11 6.59 6.46 -4.05
CA ILE A 11 6.90 7.87 -4.27
C ILE A 11 8.16 8.27 -3.51
N THR A 12 8.88 9.27 -4.05
CA THR A 12 10.06 9.87 -3.42
C THR A 12 9.81 11.35 -3.14
N SER A 13 10.62 11.96 -2.30
CA SER A 13 10.57 13.41 -2.08
C SER A 13 10.80 14.19 -3.38
N GLU A 14 11.66 13.67 -4.25
CA GLU A 14 11.99 14.25 -5.54
C GLU A 14 10.77 14.22 -6.47
N SER A 15 10.14 13.06 -6.64
CA SER A 15 8.95 12.94 -7.49
C SER A 15 7.76 13.76 -6.97
N VAL A 16 7.64 13.93 -5.65
CA VAL A 16 6.62 14.83 -5.06
C VAL A 16 6.93 16.28 -5.36
N LYS A 17 8.20 16.73 -5.28
CA LYS A 17 8.59 18.10 -5.67
C LYS A 17 8.25 18.40 -7.13
N GLU A 18 8.56 17.47 -8.03
CA GLU A 18 8.21 17.60 -9.45
C GLU A 18 6.69 17.71 -9.67
N ALA A 19 5.90 16.89 -8.95
CA ALA A 19 4.45 16.94 -9.03
C ALA A 19 3.88 18.26 -8.49
N ILE A 20 4.44 18.80 -7.40
CA ILE A 20 4.08 20.11 -6.84
C ILE A 20 4.43 21.23 -7.83
N GLN A 21 5.61 21.19 -8.42
CA GLN A 21 6.04 22.18 -9.41
C GLN A 21 5.11 22.18 -10.62
N ARG A 22 4.82 21.01 -11.17
CA ARG A 22 3.87 20.84 -12.28
C ARG A 22 2.47 21.37 -11.93
N ALA A 23 2.02 21.17 -10.69
CA ALA A 23 0.73 21.72 -10.24
C ALA A 23 0.74 23.25 -10.17
N LYS A 24 1.83 23.85 -9.69
CA LYS A 24 1.99 25.32 -9.64
C LYS A 24 1.99 25.92 -11.05
N GLU A 25 2.69 25.33 -12.00
CA GLU A 25 2.73 25.74 -13.41
C GLU A 25 1.35 25.69 -14.07
N ASN A 26 0.49 24.77 -13.63
CA ASN A 26 -0.91 24.65 -14.11
C ASN A 26 -1.92 25.39 -13.21
N ASN A 27 -1.48 26.26 -12.29
CA ASN A 27 -2.33 27.03 -11.38
C ASN A 27 -3.27 26.17 -10.53
N LEU A 28 -2.85 24.94 -10.16
CA LEU A 28 -3.63 24.04 -9.33
C LEU A 28 -3.36 24.30 -7.85
N SER A 29 -4.42 24.40 -7.05
CA SER A 29 -4.33 24.56 -5.59
C SER A 29 -4.27 23.19 -4.90
N LEU A 30 -3.07 22.73 -4.59
CA LEU A 30 -2.89 21.49 -3.84
C LEU A 30 -3.32 21.64 -2.38
N LYS A 31 -3.89 20.58 -1.80
CA LYS A 31 -4.33 20.53 -0.40
C LYS A 31 -3.73 19.36 0.37
N ALA A 32 -3.45 18.26 -0.32
CA ALA A 32 -2.94 17.05 0.31
C ALA A 32 -2.05 16.25 -0.65
N ILE A 33 -1.20 15.42 -0.04
CA ILE A 33 -0.45 14.36 -0.70
C ILE A 33 -1.04 13.03 -0.23
N ILE A 34 -1.42 12.16 -1.18
CA ILE A 34 -1.77 10.78 -0.88
C ILE A 34 -0.56 9.92 -1.16
N ILE A 35 -0.02 9.29 -0.13
CA ILE A 35 1.09 8.35 -0.22
C ILE A 35 0.60 6.91 -0.10
N VAL A 36 1.25 5.97 -0.77
CA VAL A 36 0.90 4.54 -0.70
C VAL A 36 2.10 3.74 -0.22
N HIS A 37 1.93 3.00 0.86
CA HIS A 37 2.92 2.05 1.37
C HIS A 37 2.84 0.73 0.59
N LEU A 38 3.19 0.78 -0.71
CA LEU A 38 3.03 -0.34 -1.63
C LEU A 38 3.76 -1.59 -1.15
N ALA A 39 3.08 -2.73 -1.23
CA ALA A 39 3.57 -4.04 -0.80
C ALA A 39 3.87 -4.16 0.71
N GLY A 40 3.52 -3.15 1.52
CA GLY A 40 3.86 -3.06 2.94
C GLY A 40 5.27 -2.52 3.19
N ARG A 41 5.88 -1.91 2.18
CA ARG A 41 7.12 -1.14 2.27
C ARG A 41 6.80 0.33 2.50
N PHE A 42 7.67 1.03 3.21
CA PHE A 42 7.39 2.42 3.57
C PHE A 42 8.03 3.41 2.61
N VAL A 43 7.27 4.46 2.33
CA VAL A 43 7.79 5.72 1.80
C VAL A 43 8.69 6.37 2.85
N ASP A 44 9.66 7.18 2.48
CA ASP A 44 10.44 8.01 3.41
C ASP A 44 9.53 9.10 4.01
N LEU A 45 8.81 8.71 5.07
CA LEU A 45 7.81 9.57 5.72
C LEU A 45 8.41 10.87 6.26
N LYS A 46 9.65 10.84 6.72
CA LYS A 46 10.33 12.02 7.27
C LYS A 46 10.54 13.09 6.19
N LYS A 47 11.11 12.70 5.04
CA LYS A 47 11.33 13.65 3.94
C LYS A 47 10.01 14.14 3.34
N ILE A 48 9.00 13.27 3.22
CA ILE A 48 7.67 13.68 2.75
C ILE A 48 7.03 14.66 3.73
N LYS A 49 7.18 14.44 5.06
CA LYS A 49 6.66 15.36 6.08
C LYS A 49 7.32 16.73 6.00
N GLU A 50 8.64 16.79 5.88
CA GLU A 50 9.38 18.05 5.73
C GLU A 50 8.85 18.86 4.52
N LEU A 51 8.66 18.17 3.38
CA LEU A 51 8.12 18.79 2.18
C LEU A 51 6.67 19.26 2.36
N ALA A 52 5.82 18.42 2.94
CA ALA A 52 4.42 18.75 3.16
C ALA A 52 4.23 19.95 4.09
N VAL A 53 5.06 20.10 5.12
CA VAL A 53 5.06 21.28 6.02
C VAL A 53 5.41 22.54 5.25
N ASN A 54 6.46 22.52 4.43
CA ASN A 54 6.90 23.66 3.64
C ASN A 54 5.84 24.13 2.63
N GLU A 55 5.13 23.18 2.03
CA GLU A 55 4.08 23.44 1.04
C GLU A 55 2.66 23.53 1.64
N LYS A 56 2.53 23.46 2.96
CA LYS A 56 1.26 23.51 3.72
C LYS A 56 0.25 22.44 3.27
N LEU A 57 0.75 21.26 2.95
CA LEU A 57 -0.05 20.13 2.50
C LEU A 57 -0.34 19.16 3.64
N LYS A 58 -1.51 18.51 3.59
CA LYS A 58 -1.87 17.37 4.44
C LYS A 58 -1.31 16.09 3.86
N ILE A 59 -0.96 15.13 4.72
CA ILE A 59 -0.52 13.79 4.30
C ILE A 59 -1.60 12.78 4.65
N ILE A 60 -2.08 12.08 3.64
CA ILE A 60 -2.99 10.93 3.76
C ILE A 60 -2.20 9.70 3.34
N ALA A 61 -1.97 8.77 4.27
CA ALA A 61 -1.28 7.53 3.96
C ALA A 61 -2.27 6.39 3.66
N ASP A 62 -2.18 5.84 2.47
CA ASP A 62 -2.76 4.53 2.18
C ASP A 62 -1.85 3.46 2.78
N SER A 63 -2.20 3.03 3.98
CA SER A 63 -1.52 1.99 4.75
C SER A 63 -2.20 0.63 4.64
N CYS A 64 -3.04 0.42 3.59
CA CYS A 64 -3.77 -0.85 3.39
C CYS A 64 -2.86 -2.08 3.22
N HIS A 65 -1.59 -1.87 2.90
CA HIS A 65 -0.58 -2.92 2.84
C HIS A 65 0.39 -2.90 4.03
N ALA A 66 0.29 -1.90 4.92
CA ALA A 66 1.32 -1.60 5.92
C ALA A 66 0.90 -1.89 7.37
N LEU A 67 -0.29 -2.45 7.58
CA LEU A 67 -0.79 -2.74 8.93
C LEU A 67 0.16 -3.68 9.69
N GLY A 68 0.52 -3.28 10.91
CA GLY A 68 1.45 -4.00 11.79
C GLY A 68 2.93 -3.71 11.52
N GLY A 69 3.23 -2.83 10.57
CA GLY A 69 4.59 -2.36 10.34
C GLY A 69 5.01 -1.25 11.32
N VAL A 70 6.32 -1.03 11.39
CA VAL A 70 6.95 -0.01 12.24
C VAL A 70 7.91 0.81 11.40
N TYR A 71 7.81 2.13 11.47
CA TYR A 71 8.72 3.08 10.81
C TYR A 71 9.40 3.95 11.87
N GLU A 72 10.73 3.94 11.92
CA GLU A 72 11.55 4.64 12.92
C GLU A 72 11.03 4.44 14.37
N ASP A 73 10.85 3.17 14.78
CA ASP A 73 10.33 2.73 16.07
C ASP A 73 8.88 3.13 16.37
N ARG A 74 8.14 3.62 15.37
CA ARG A 74 6.75 4.06 15.51
C ARG A 74 5.82 3.15 14.73
N PRO A 75 4.77 2.61 15.35
CA PRO A 75 3.76 1.84 14.63
C PRO A 75 3.07 2.69 13.56
N ILE A 76 2.93 2.13 12.35
CA ILE A 76 2.11 2.75 11.29
C ILE A 76 0.67 2.88 11.77
N GLY A 77 0.07 4.02 11.50
CA GLY A 77 -1.26 4.40 12.01
C GLY A 77 -1.21 5.24 13.28
N GLN A 78 -0.02 5.44 13.88
CA GLN A 78 0.13 6.38 14.99
C GLN A 78 -0.01 7.85 14.56
N CYS A 79 0.00 8.14 13.25
CA CYS A 79 -0.10 9.48 12.67
C CYS A 79 0.94 10.45 13.27
N TYR A 80 2.22 10.04 13.25
CA TYR A 80 3.31 10.91 13.69
C TYR A 80 3.79 11.82 12.56
N TYR A 81 3.89 11.26 11.37
CA TYR A 81 4.28 11.99 10.16
C TYR A 81 3.07 12.39 9.31
N GLU A 82 2.02 11.58 9.35
CA GLU A 82 0.82 11.71 8.54
C GLU A 82 -0.32 12.39 9.32
N ASP A 83 -1.24 13.03 8.60
CA ASP A 83 -2.48 13.56 9.19
C ASP A 83 -3.54 12.45 9.31
N LEU A 84 -3.56 11.53 8.35
CA LEU A 84 -4.48 10.39 8.28
C LEU A 84 -3.76 9.14 7.79
N ASN A 85 -4.11 7.97 8.36
CA ASN A 85 -3.77 6.66 7.82
C ASN A 85 -5.03 5.87 7.52
N THR A 86 -5.11 5.25 6.34
CA THR A 86 -6.21 4.36 5.96
C THR A 86 -5.76 2.91 5.95
N PHE A 87 -6.62 2.02 6.42
CA PHE A 87 -6.39 0.58 6.47
C PHE A 87 -7.53 -0.18 5.82
N SER A 88 -7.21 -1.30 5.19
CA SER A 88 -8.18 -2.23 4.60
C SER A 88 -8.19 -3.55 5.36
N PHE A 89 -9.38 -4.08 5.59
CA PHE A 89 -9.61 -5.40 6.17
C PHE A 89 -10.28 -6.37 5.17
N HIS A 90 -10.08 -6.11 3.86
CA HIS A 90 -10.46 -7.04 2.79
C HIS A 90 -9.78 -8.42 3.00
N PRO A 91 -10.35 -9.53 2.52
CA PRO A 91 -9.86 -10.91 2.77
C PRO A 91 -8.39 -11.16 2.47
N VAL A 92 -7.82 -10.48 1.47
CA VAL A 92 -6.41 -10.67 1.08
C VAL A 92 -5.42 -9.92 1.96
N LYS A 93 -5.88 -9.01 2.86
CA LYS A 93 -5.00 -8.16 3.67
C LYS A 93 -4.35 -8.93 4.83
N THR A 94 -3.46 -8.28 5.55
CA THR A 94 -2.70 -8.89 6.67
C THR A 94 -3.63 -9.47 7.73
N ILE A 95 -4.72 -8.78 8.04
CA ILE A 95 -5.88 -9.27 8.79
C ILE A 95 -7.15 -8.93 8.01
N THR A 96 -8.25 -9.61 8.32
CA THR A 96 -9.51 -9.42 7.62
C THR A 96 -10.71 -9.35 8.55
N THR A 97 -11.74 -8.62 8.12
CA THR A 97 -13.10 -8.65 8.66
C THR A 97 -14.13 -9.16 7.66
N GLY A 98 -13.67 -9.88 6.59
CA GLY A 98 -14.46 -10.15 5.40
C GLY A 98 -14.42 -8.93 4.47
N GLU A 99 -15.09 -7.87 4.80
CA GLU A 99 -14.92 -6.53 4.28
C GLU A 99 -14.82 -5.56 5.44
N GLY A 100 -14.12 -4.44 5.25
CA GLY A 100 -13.96 -3.43 6.27
C GLY A 100 -12.71 -2.58 6.08
N GLY A 101 -12.58 -1.59 6.93
CA GLY A 101 -11.44 -0.68 6.97
C GLY A 101 -11.47 0.20 8.20
N ALA A 102 -10.38 0.92 8.40
CA ALA A 102 -10.26 1.91 9.45
C ALA A 102 -9.47 3.11 8.96
N VAL A 103 -9.73 4.25 9.56
CA VAL A 103 -8.91 5.45 9.42
C VAL A 103 -8.44 5.86 10.81
N THR A 104 -7.15 6.17 10.94
CA THR A 104 -6.58 6.74 12.17
C THR A 104 -6.13 8.17 11.94
N THR A 105 -6.25 9.00 12.98
CA THR A 105 -5.79 10.40 13.01
C THR A 105 -5.55 10.84 14.45
N LYS A 106 -4.71 11.86 14.65
CA LYS A 106 -4.57 12.57 15.92
C LYS A 106 -5.48 13.80 16.01
N SER A 107 -6.12 14.21 14.92
CA SER A 107 -7.02 15.37 14.90
C SER A 107 -8.41 14.96 15.36
N GLU A 108 -8.88 15.52 16.46
CA GLU A 108 -10.25 15.36 16.96
C GLU A 108 -11.29 15.87 15.96
N GLU A 109 -10.97 16.96 15.26
CA GLU A 109 -11.81 17.52 14.21
C GLU A 109 -12.03 16.53 13.07
N LEU A 110 -10.93 16.00 12.48
CA LEU A 110 -11.01 15.01 11.40
C LEU A 110 -11.71 13.73 11.86
N SER A 111 -11.43 13.27 13.09
CA SER A 111 -12.10 12.11 13.67
C SER A 111 -13.60 12.31 13.78
N SER A 112 -14.05 13.48 14.27
CA SER A 112 -15.46 13.84 14.39
C SER A 112 -16.16 13.90 13.02
N ILE A 113 -15.53 14.54 12.03
CA ILE A 113 -16.04 14.62 10.66
C ILE A 113 -16.22 13.22 10.08
N MET A 114 -15.20 12.37 10.15
CA MET A 114 -15.26 11.00 9.61
C MET A 114 -16.30 10.15 10.33
N ALA A 115 -16.44 10.28 11.66
CA ALA A 115 -17.43 9.56 12.44
C ALA A 115 -18.86 9.90 12.06
N THR A 116 -19.14 11.16 11.74
CA THR A 116 -20.46 11.61 11.27
C THR A 116 -20.70 11.20 9.82
N MET A 117 -19.71 11.40 8.93
CA MET A 117 -19.81 11.05 7.52
C MET A 117 -20.09 9.55 7.29
N ARG A 118 -19.46 8.65 8.05
CA ARG A 118 -19.72 7.20 7.94
C ARG A 118 -21.14 6.80 8.40
N HIS A 119 -21.86 7.70 9.09
CA HIS A 119 -23.21 7.49 9.64
C HIS A 119 -24.17 8.55 9.09
N HIS A 120 -24.31 8.62 7.76
CA HIS A 120 -25.22 9.51 7.04
C HIS A 120 -25.06 11.01 7.36
N ASN A 121 -23.99 11.40 8.01
CA ASN A 121 -23.76 12.75 8.55
C ASN A 121 -24.88 13.24 9.48
N MET A 122 -25.45 12.32 10.25
CA MET A 122 -26.49 12.63 11.23
C MET A 122 -25.88 13.03 12.55
N VAL A 123 -26.28 14.19 13.06
CA VAL A 123 -25.84 14.74 14.35
C VAL A 123 -27.05 14.93 15.26
N LYS A 124 -27.01 14.35 16.46
CA LYS A 124 -28.07 14.57 17.48
C LYS A 124 -27.96 15.99 18.02
N THR A 125 -29.03 16.76 17.90
CA THR A 125 -29.07 18.19 18.25
C THR A 125 -29.62 18.47 19.65
N ASP A 126 -30.42 17.57 20.23
CA ASP A 126 -30.98 17.68 21.57
C ASP A 126 -31.02 16.31 22.26
N LYS A 127 -29.88 15.90 22.84
CA LYS A 127 -29.78 14.59 23.50
C LYS A 127 -30.57 14.48 24.80
N LYS A 128 -30.82 15.62 25.45
CA LYS A 128 -31.43 15.67 26.81
C LYS A 128 -32.94 15.64 26.76
N ASN A 129 -33.54 16.53 25.97
CA ASN A 129 -35.00 16.71 25.97
C ASN A 129 -35.67 15.96 24.84
N ASN A 130 -35.00 15.87 23.68
CA ASN A 130 -35.51 15.20 22.49
C ASN A 130 -34.45 14.22 21.92
N PRO A 131 -34.21 13.05 22.57
CA PRO A 131 -33.12 12.14 22.21
C PRO A 131 -33.25 11.52 20.80
N TRP A 132 -34.43 11.63 20.20
CA TRP A 132 -34.76 11.20 18.85
C TRP A 132 -34.40 12.26 17.79
N LYS A 133 -34.20 13.53 18.19
CA LYS A 133 -34.00 14.65 17.28
C LYS A 133 -32.57 14.66 16.72
N TYR A 134 -32.44 14.68 15.43
CA TYR A 134 -31.18 14.80 14.70
C TYR A 134 -31.32 15.70 13.48
N GLU A 135 -30.18 16.16 12.99
CA GLU A 135 -30.04 16.92 11.76
C GLU A 135 -29.01 16.26 10.84
N MET A 136 -29.24 16.30 9.56
CA MET A 136 -28.27 15.94 8.52
C MET A 136 -27.74 17.25 7.89
N LYS A 137 -26.50 17.62 8.25
CA LYS A 137 -25.93 18.91 7.83
C LYS A 137 -25.32 18.87 6.42
N MET A 138 -24.97 17.70 5.94
CA MET A 138 -24.42 17.44 4.61
C MET A 138 -24.63 15.97 4.24
N LEU A 139 -24.36 15.60 2.97
CA LEU A 139 -24.43 14.20 2.56
C LEU A 139 -23.38 13.37 3.31
N GLY A 140 -23.73 12.13 3.64
CA GLY A 140 -22.85 11.16 4.27
C GLY A 140 -23.04 9.77 3.69
N TYR A 141 -22.32 8.80 4.24
CA TYR A 141 -22.29 7.41 3.77
C TYR A 141 -22.90 6.47 4.80
N ASN A 142 -23.27 5.29 4.36
CA ASN A 142 -23.59 4.16 5.25
C ASN A 142 -22.38 3.22 5.33
N TYR A 143 -21.32 3.66 6.03
CA TYR A 143 -20.04 2.94 6.13
C TYR A 143 -19.81 2.38 7.54
N ARG A 144 -20.88 1.93 8.20
CA ARG A 144 -20.80 1.27 9.50
C ARG A 144 -20.31 -0.16 9.32
N ILE A 145 -19.26 -0.53 10.05
CA ILE A 145 -18.85 -1.92 10.19
C ILE A 145 -19.84 -2.64 11.11
N SER A 146 -20.22 -3.87 10.79
CA SER A 146 -21.15 -4.67 11.61
C SER A 146 -20.43 -5.33 12.81
N ASP A 147 -21.20 -5.72 13.83
CA ASP A 147 -20.65 -6.40 15.00
C ASP A 147 -20.02 -7.76 14.65
N ILE A 148 -20.56 -8.47 13.65
CA ILE A 148 -20.00 -9.72 13.14
C ILE A 148 -18.58 -9.47 12.57
N GLN A 149 -18.44 -8.43 11.76
CA GLN A 149 -17.14 -8.02 11.21
C GLN A 149 -16.18 -7.57 12.31
N CYS A 150 -16.67 -6.81 13.30
CA CYS A 150 -15.87 -6.39 14.46
C CYS A 150 -15.39 -7.59 15.28
N ALA A 151 -16.23 -8.59 15.53
CA ALA A 151 -15.88 -9.80 16.27
C ALA A 151 -14.78 -10.60 15.55
N LEU A 152 -14.88 -10.73 14.22
CA LEU A 152 -13.81 -11.32 13.41
C LEU A 152 -12.53 -10.50 13.51
N GLY A 153 -12.61 -9.16 13.40
CA GLY A 153 -11.48 -8.24 13.51
C GLY A 153 -10.75 -8.37 14.85
N ILE A 154 -11.47 -8.46 15.96
CA ILE A 154 -10.93 -8.67 17.32
C ILE A 154 -10.13 -10.00 17.37
N SER A 155 -10.64 -11.05 16.76
CA SER A 155 -9.95 -12.34 16.66
C SER A 155 -8.69 -12.24 15.80
N GLN A 156 -8.75 -11.54 14.68
CA GLN A 156 -7.67 -11.42 13.72
C GLN A 156 -6.52 -10.52 14.23
N ILE A 157 -6.83 -9.39 14.87
CA ILE A 157 -5.81 -8.45 15.35
C ILE A 157 -4.88 -9.07 16.41
N LYS A 158 -5.38 -10.02 17.19
CA LYS A 158 -4.55 -10.79 18.16
C LYS A 158 -3.45 -11.60 17.48
N LYS A 159 -3.58 -11.90 16.17
CA LYS A 159 -2.63 -12.68 15.39
C LYS A 159 -1.68 -11.79 14.55
N LEU A 160 -1.93 -10.47 14.50
CA LEU A 160 -1.24 -9.53 13.60
C LEU A 160 0.28 -9.62 13.75
N LYS A 161 0.81 -9.55 14.97
CA LYS A 161 2.25 -9.62 15.23
C LYS A 161 2.86 -10.90 14.65
N SER A 162 2.26 -12.05 14.93
CA SER A 162 2.71 -13.35 14.42
C SER A 162 2.66 -13.41 12.89
N PHE A 163 1.65 -12.81 12.26
CA PHE A 163 1.55 -12.79 10.80
C PHE A 163 2.65 -11.94 10.16
N VAL A 164 2.96 -10.77 10.72
CA VAL A 164 4.04 -9.89 10.24
C VAL A 164 5.39 -10.56 10.42
N GLU A 165 5.67 -11.18 11.58
CA GLU A 165 6.90 -11.91 11.83
C GLU A 165 7.10 -13.07 10.84
N LYS A 166 6.08 -13.89 10.61
CA LYS A 166 6.12 -14.99 9.64
C LYS A 166 6.37 -14.51 8.22
N ARG A 167 5.71 -13.44 7.80
CA ARG A 167 5.95 -12.82 6.48
C ARG A 167 7.40 -12.34 6.36
N SER A 168 7.93 -11.69 7.38
CA SER A 168 9.34 -11.24 7.40
C SER A 168 10.34 -12.40 7.28
N MET A 169 10.08 -13.53 7.95
CA MET A 169 10.91 -14.74 7.81
C MET A 169 10.86 -15.30 6.38
N ILE A 170 9.67 -15.38 5.77
CA ILE A 170 9.51 -15.85 4.38
C ILE A 170 10.24 -14.92 3.41
N VAL A 171 10.11 -13.60 3.58
CA VAL A 171 10.84 -12.59 2.79
C VAL A 171 12.34 -12.75 2.92
N SER A 172 12.85 -12.96 4.15
CA SER A 172 14.27 -13.24 4.37
C SER A 172 14.73 -14.49 3.60
N THR A 173 13.90 -15.54 3.57
CA THR A 173 14.19 -16.75 2.80
C THR A 173 14.19 -16.46 1.29
N TYR A 174 13.20 -15.76 0.79
CA TYR A 174 13.19 -15.31 -0.62
C TYR A 174 14.46 -14.54 -0.98
N ASN A 175 14.84 -13.57 -0.15
CA ASN A 175 16.00 -12.72 -0.40
C ASN A 175 17.32 -13.53 -0.52
N LYS A 176 17.47 -14.62 0.26
CA LYS A 176 18.64 -15.51 0.19
C LYS A 176 18.69 -16.32 -1.12
N HIS A 177 17.53 -16.65 -1.70
CA HIS A 177 17.48 -17.49 -2.89
C HIS A 177 17.41 -16.66 -4.18
N ILE A 178 16.63 -15.56 -4.22
CA ILE A 178 16.45 -14.71 -5.40
C ILE A 178 17.76 -14.06 -5.85
N ILE A 179 18.66 -13.74 -4.94
CA ILE A 179 19.96 -13.15 -5.29
C ILE A 179 20.78 -14.03 -6.26
N LYS A 180 20.53 -15.34 -6.27
CA LYS A 180 21.18 -16.28 -7.19
C LYS A 180 20.69 -16.15 -8.63
N LEU A 181 19.57 -15.46 -8.85
CA LEU A 181 18.98 -15.20 -10.17
C LEU A 181 19.33 -13.80 -10.72
N PHE A 182 20.15 -13.04 -9.99
CA PHE A 182 20.66 -11.75 -10.49
C PHE A 182 21.61 -11.96 -11.69
N PRO A 183 21.56 -11.15 -12.77
CA PRO A 183 20.76 -9.93 -12.93
C PRO A 183 19.38 -10.14 -13.59
N ILE A 184 18.96 -11.37 -13.84
CA ILE A 184 17.66 -11.68 -14.51
C ILE A 184 16.49 -11.25 -13.63
N ILE A 185 16.62 -11.48 -12.32
CA ILE A 185 15.66 -11.01 -11.31
C ILE A 185 16.40 -10.17 -10.28
N SER A 186 15.84 -9.01 -9.98
CA SER A 186 16.26 -8.19 -8.85
C SER A 186 15.11 -8.02 -7.85
N ARG A 187 15.45 -7.60 -6.65
CA ARG A 187 14.50 -7.18 -5.61
C ARG A 187 14.58 -5.67 -5.44
N PRO A 188 13.49 -4.99 -5.09
CA PRO A 188 13.55 -3.57 -4.78
C PRO A 188 14.57 -3.27 -3.69
N CYS A 189 15.45 -2.31 -3.94
CA CYS A 189 16.38 -1.79 -2.94
C CYS A 189 15.67 -0.75 -2.08
N LEU A 190 15.69 -0.91 -0.77
CA LEU A 190 15.05 0.01 0.17
C LEU A 190 16.11 0.93 0.78
N SER A 191 15.93 2.24 0.63
CA SER A 191 16.86 3.27 1.12
C SER A 191 16.64 3.67 2.58
N ILE A 192 15.69 3.04 3.27
CA ILE A 192 15.30 3.37 4.65
C ILE A 192 16.11 2.56 5.65
N ASP A 193 16.48 3.15 6.79
CA ASP A 193 17.15 2.46 7.89
C ASP A 193 16.33 1.27 8.39
N GLN A 194 16.82 0.08 8.09
CA GLN A 194 16.14 -1.17 8.43
C GLN A 194 16.32 -1.58 9.90
N ASN A 195 17.22 -0.94 10.67
CA ASN A 195 17.40 -1.27 12.08
C ASN A 195 16.23 -0.77 12.93
N ARG A 196 15.60 0.32 12.51
CA ARG A 196 14.47 0.96 13.20
C ARG A 196 13.15 0.83 12.47
N THR A 197 13.14 0.10 11.35
CA THR A 197 11.97 -0.02 10.47
C THR A 197 11.67 -1.49 10.20
N GLN A 198 10.44 -1.92 10.52
CA GLN A 198 9.93 -3.25 10.22
C GLN A 198 8.80 -3.15 9.20
N HIS A 199 9.06 -3.54 7.96
CA HIS A 199 8.05 -3.60 6.91
C HIS A 199 6.99 -4.66 7.19
N SER A 200 5.74 -4.40 6.79
CA SER A 200 4.63 -5.34 7.00
C SER A 200 4.61 -6.50 5.98
N TRP A 201 5.27 -6.33 4.83
CA TRP A 201 5.40 -7.34 3.78
C TRP A 201 4.06 -7.97 3.36
N HIS A 202 3.14 -7.12 2.91
CA HIS A 202 1.88 -7.62 2.34
C HIS A 202 2.11 -8.41 1.06
N LEU A 203 3.01 -7.95 0.20
CA LEU A 203 3.44 -8.61 -1.03
C LEU A 203 4.96 -8.79 -1.04
N TYR A 204 5.41 -9.83 -1.74
CA TYR A 204 6.81 -9.97 -2.15
C TYR A 204 6.91 -9.73 -3.65
N THR A 205 7.40 -8.57 -4.04
CA THR A 205 7.59 -8.19 -5.44
C THR A 205 9.03 -8.34 -5.85
N VAL A 206 9.25 -8.75 -7.09
CA VAL A 206 10.54 -8.77 -7.77
C VAL A 206 10.45 -7.97 -9.06
N LEU A 207 11.59 -7.58 -9.60
CA LEU A 207 11.71 -6.95 -10.91
C LEU A 207 12.39 -7.92 -11.88
N LEU A 208 11.74 -8.17 -12.99
CA LEU A 208 12.26 -8.98 -14.09
C LEU A 208 13.08 -8.09 -15.02
N ASN A 209 14.30 -8.48 -15.36
CA ASN A 209 15.06 -7.87 -16.44
C ASN A 209 14.66 -8.53 -17.76
N LEU A 210 13.51 -8.10 -18.30
CA LEU A 210 12.87 -8.73 -19.45
C LEU A 210 13.78 -8.79 -20.70
N GLY A 211 14.72 -7.87 -20.84
CA GLY A 211 15.71 -7.91 -21.93
C GLY A 211 16.67 -9.10 -21.85
N ASN A 212 16.84 -9.68 -20.67
CA ASN A 212 17.70 -10.84 -20.41
C ASN A 212 16.91 -12.13 -20.14
N CYS A 213 15.57 -12.07 -20.15
CA CYS A 213 14.71 -13.22 -19.90
C CYS A 213 14.40 -13.97 -21.20
N LYS A 214 14.37 -15.31 -21.15
CA LYS A 214 13.91 -16.15 -22.27
C LYS A 214 12.41 -16.01 -22.55
N LEU A 215 11.63 -15.57 -21.58
CA LEU A 215 10.18 -15.49 -21.65
C LEU A 215 9.72 -14.07 -21.30
N ASP A 216 8.66 -13.62 -21.94
CA ASP A 216 7.91 -12.47 -21.47
C ASP A 216 7.17 -12.77 -20.14
N ARG A 217 6.79 -11.72 -19.41
CA ARG A 217 6.12 -11.85 -18.12
C ARG A 217 4.81 -12.65 -18.17
N GLY A 218 4.00 -12.45 -19.20
CA GLY A 218 2.71 -13.13 -19.34
C GLY A 218 2.88 -14.63 -19.54
N THR A 219 3.84 -15.05 -20.38
CA THR A 219 4.20 -16.45 -20.60
C THR A 219 4.79 -17.09 -19.35
N LEU A 220 5.66 -16.37 -18.63
CA LEU A 220 6.20 -16.81 -17.34
C LEU A 220 5.07 -17.09 -16.33
N MET A 221 4.15 -16.15 -16.16
CA MET A 221 2.99 -16.28 -15.25
C MET A 221 2.14 -17.51 -15.59
N LYS A 222 1.83 -17.75 -16.87
CA LYS A 222 1.08 -18.93 -17.33
C LYS A 222 1.80 -20.23 -16.97
N LYS A 223 3.10 -20.32 -17.25
CA LYS A 223 3.90 -21.52 -16.94
C LYS A 223 4.03 -21.77 -15.45
N LEU A 224 4.19 -20.72 -14.62
CA LEU A 224 4.19 -20.84 -13.16
C LEU A 224 2.83 -21.31 -12.62
N SER A 225 1.73 -20.81 -13.18
CA SER A 225 0.39 -21.24 -12.81
C SER A 225 0.17 -22.74 -13.05
N LEU A 226 0.68 -23.29 -14.18
CA LEU A 226 0.63 -24.74 -14.47
C LEU A 226 1.43 -25.58 -13.45
N LYS A 227 2.37 -24.96 -12.73
CA LYS A 227 3.15 -25.58 -11.66
C LYS A 227 2.54 -25.29 -10.26
N GLY A 228 1.32 -24.76 -10.19
CA GLY A 228 0.64 -24.41 -8.94
C GLY A 228 1.19 -23.16 -8.23
N ILE A 229 1.96 -22.34 -8.93
CA ILE A 229 2.55 -21.10 -8.40
C ILE A 229 1.72 -19.93 -8.91
N GLY A 230 0.89 -19.34 -8.02
CA GLY A 230 0.11 -18.13 -8.30
C GLY A 230 1.01 -16.89 -8.28
N THR A 231 0.96 -16.09 -9.34
CA THR A 231 1.68 -14.80 -9.44
C THR A 231 0.73 -13.71 -9.87
N GLN A 232 1.07 -12.44 -9.59
CA GLN A 232 0.23 -11.29 -9.95
C GLN A 232 1.08 -10.07 -10.27
N VAL A 233 0.49 -9.09 -10.95
CA VAL A 233 1.11 -7.77 -11.21
C VAL A 233 0.38 -6.72 -10.39
N HIS A 234 1.10 -6.03 -9.51
CA HIS A 234 0.58 -4.96 -8.66
C HIS A 234 1.31 -3.64 -8.95
N TYR A 235 0.71 -2.71 -9.70
CA TYR A 235 -0.56 -2.74 -10.43
C TYR A 235 -0.39 -2.06 -11.80
N ILE A 236 -1.41 -2.11 -12.67
CA ILE A 236 -1.47 -1.21 -13.83
C ILE A 236 -1.49 0.22 -13.28
N PRO A 237 -0.61 1.12 -13.76
CA PRO A 237 -0.55 2.49 -13.25
C PRO A 237 -1.88 3.22 -13.40
N VAL A 238 -2.32 3.87 -12.33
CA VAL A 238 -3.65 4.51 -12.29
C VAL A 238 -3.80 5.59 -13.35
N HIS A 239 -2.73 6.33 -13.65
CA HIS A 239 -2.75 7.40 -14.66
C HIS A 239 -2.98 6.90 -16.09
N THR A 240 -2.74 5.60 -16.37
CA THR A 240 -2.99 4.97 -17.68
C THR A 240 -4.39 4.35 -17.79
N GLN A 241 -5.21 4.45 -16.74
CA GLN A 241 -6.57 3.96 -16.80
C GLN A 241 -7.44 4.91 -17.65
N PRO A 242 -8.30 4.38 -18.53
CA PRO A 242 -9.12 5.20 -19.46
C PRO A 242 -9.88 6.33 -18.78
N TYR A 243 -10.40 6.10 -17.57
CA TYR A 243 -11.09 7.12 -16.81
C TYR A 243 -10.20 8.34 -16.55
N TYR A 244 -8.96 8.11 -16.10
CA TYR A 244 -8.05 9.21 -15.76
C TYR A 244 -7.39 9.83 -16.98
N GLU A 245 -7.11 9.05 -18.02
CA GLU A 245 -6.65 9.60 -19.30
C GLU A 245 -7.69 10.51 -19.95
N ASN A 246 -8.96 10.14 -19.89
CA ASN A 246 -10.07 10.99 -20.38
C ASN A 246 -10.23 12.26 -19.53
N LEU A 247 -9.95 12.20 -18.23
CA LEU A 247 -10.15 13.33 -17.33
C LEU A 247 -8.98 14.33 -17.35
N TYR A 248 -7.75 13.86 -17.46
CA TYR A 248 -6.54 14.68 -17.30
C TYR A 248 -5.62 14.69 -18.52
N GLY A 249 -5.96 13.94 -19.56
CA GLY A 249 -5.06 13.69 -20.67
C GLY A 249 -3.96 12.69 -20.34
N PRO A 250 -3.13 12.30 -21.33
CA PRO A 250 -2.02 11.39 -21.13
C PRO A 250 -0.93 12.05 -20.27
N LEU A 251 -0.45 11.33 -19.27
CA LEU A 251 0.64 11.76 -18.39
C LEU A 251 1.86 10.87 -18.59
N ASN A 252 3.04 11.50 -18.70
CA ASN A 252 4.30 10.77 -18.75
C ASN A 252 4.87 10.60 -17.34
N LEU A 253 4.75 9.38 -16.79
CA LEU A 253 5.30 8.97 -15.50
C LEU A 253 6.20 7.75 -15.73
N PRO A 254 7.45 7.96 -16.16
CA PRO A 254 8.33 6.87 -16.62
C PRO A 254 8.70 5.89 -15.51
N GLY A 255 8.80 6.34 -14.26
CA GLY A 255 9.05 5.48 -13.10
C GLY A 255 7.93 4.48 -12.89
N ALA A 256 6.67 4.95 -12.92
CA ALA A 256 5.49 4.09 -12.75
C ALA A 256 5.37 3.07 -13.89
N ASN A 257 5.61 3.51 -15.13
CA ASN A 257 5.56 2.63 -16.29
C ASN A 257 6.64 1.54 -16.21
N ARG A 258 7.90 1.93 -15.92
CA ARG A 258 9.01 0.98 -15.80
C ARG A 258 8.81 0.00 -14.65
N TYR A 259 8.31 0.46 -13.49
CA TYR A 259 7.97 -0.45 -12.40
C TYR A 259 6.90 -1.47 -12.82
N PHE A 260 5.82 -1.00 -13.46
CA PHE A 260 4.74 -1.86 -13.94
C PHE A 260 5.22 -2.89 -14.97
N GLU A 261 6.04 -2.48 -15.93
CA GLU A 261 6.56 -3.36 -16.97
C GLU A 261 7.36 -4.54 -16.39
N ASN A 262 8.12 -4.29 -15.34
CA ASN A 262 9.08 -5.25 -14.81
C ASN A 262 8.60 -5.98 -13.56
N THR A 263 7.62 -5.47 -12.82
CA THR A 263 7.22 -6.05 -11.54
C THR A 263 6.47 -7.38 -11.69
N LEU A 264 6.75 -8.30 -10.76
CA LEU A 264 6.02 -9.55 -10.56
C LEU A 264 5.90 -9.83 -9.06
N SER A 265 4.69 -10.08 -8.59
CA SER A 265 4.44 -10.50 -7.20
C SER A 265 4.46 -12.02 -7.10
N LEU A 266 5.29 -12.52 -6.19
CA LEU A 266 5.43 -13.93 -5.87
C LEU A 266 4.57 -14.29 -4.64
N PRO A 267 4.22 -15.58 -4.44
CA PRO A 267 3.41 -16.00 -3.30
C PRO A 267 4.03 -15.58 -1.96
N LEU A 268 3.22 -14.97 -1.09
CA LEU A 268 3.61 -14.60 0.26
C LEU A 268 2.41 -14.67 1.21
N PHE A 269 2.38 -15.68 2.07
CA PHE A 269 1.35 -15.83 3.10
C PHE A 269 1.88 -16.57 4.34
N PRO A 270 1.31 -16.35 5.54
CA PRO A 270 1.91 -16.81 6.80
C PRO A 270 2.07 -18.32 6.98
N LYS A 271 1.42 -19.15 6.16
CA LYS A 271 1.53 -20.63 6.22
C LYS A 271 2.66 -21.20 5.35
N MET A 272 3.30 -20.37 4.51
CA MET A 272 4.44 -20.82 3.69
C MET A 272 5.61 -21.29 4.55
N LYS A 273 6.31 -22.29 4.03
CA LYS A 273 7.55 -22.86 4.61
C LYS A 273 8.74 -22.53 3.72
N ALA A 274 9.95 -22.68 4.22
CA ALA A 274 11.16 -22.45 3.43
C ALA A 274 11.18 -23.27 2.12
N LYS A 275 10.77 -24.53 2.17
CA LYS A 275 10.67 -25.39 0.99
C LYS A 275 9.73 -24.88 -0.11
N ASP A 276 8.67 -24.16 0.28
CA ASP A 276 7.73 -23.58 -0.69
C ASP A 276 8.41 -22.41 -1.43
N VAL A 277 9.20 -21.60 -0.71
CA VAL A 277 10.03 -20.54 -1.30
C VAL A 277 11.09 -21.10 -2.24
N GLU A 278 11.79 -22.15 -1.81
CA GLU A 278 12.82 -22.85 -2.62
C GLU A 278 12.21 -23.39 -3.91
N TYR A 279 11.02 -24.00 -3.82
CA TYR A 279 10.28 -24.48 -4.98
C TYR A 279 9.95 -23.34 -5.94
N VAL A 280 9.37 -22.24 -5.45
CA VAL A 280 9.02 -21.07 -6.29
C VAL A 280 10.27 -20.54 -7.00
N VAL A 281 11.37 -20.32 -6.29
CA VAL A 281 12.59 -19.75 -6.89
C VAL A 281 13.23 -20.70 -7.88
N LYS A 282 13.26 -22.02 -7.59
CA LYS A 282 13.74 -23.05 -8.51
C LYS A 282 12.97 -23.05 -9.81
N GLU A 283 11.63 -23.04 -9.73
CA GLU A 283 10.78 -23.08 -10.90
C GLU A 283 10.90 -21.81 -11.76
N ILE A 284 11.01 -20.64 -11.13
CA ILE A 284 11.29 -19.39 -11.84
C ILE A 284 12.64 -19.47 -12.54
N GLY A 285 13.69 -19.89 -11.84
CA GLY A 285 15.04 -20.02 -12.41
C GLY A 285 15.06 -20.97 -13.61
N SER A 286 14.41 -22.13 -13.52
CA SER A 286 14.35 -23.11 -14.62
C SER A 286 13.60 -22.62 -15.86
N LEU A 287 12.73 -21.61 -15.71
CA LEU A 287 11.97 -21.04 -16.82
C LEU A 287 12.67 -19.83 -17.47
N LEU A 288 13.49 -19.11 -16.72
CA LEU A 288 14.15 -17.89 -17.19
C LEU A 288 15.60 -18.06 -17.66
N LEU A 289 16.31 -19.04 -17.06
CA LEU A 289 17.67 -19.43 -17.43
C LEU A 289 17.67 -20.49 -18.54
#